data_8a31ed5dbc0790f946611da3a21d1a97
#
_entry.id   8a31ed5dbc0790f946611da3a21d1a97
#
_cell.length_a   1.000
_cell.length_b   1.000
_cell.length_c   1.000
_cell.angle_alpha   90.00
_cell.angle_beta   90.00
_cell.angle_gamma   90.00
#
_symmetry.space_group_name_H-M   'P 1'
#
loop_
_entity.id
_entity.type
_entity.pdbx_description
1 polymer ?
#
loop_
_entity_poly.entity_id
_entity_poly.type
_entity_poly.pdbx_seq_one_letter_code
_entity_poly.pdbx_strand_id
1 'polypeptide(L)'
;MPRSSAWIAAAAGLGLAAAAFAGEPATPATPVPPPLPAAPEPVLLVTDLVAGVGDEALPGMIVIVHYTGWLYDASAPDFRGRQFDSSRERGQPLSFPLGGGRVIRGWEQGVPGMKVGGTRRLVIPPALAYGSRNIGNGLIPPESTLMFEIELLAVETVTLTPQAQ
;
A
#
# COMPACT_ATOMS: atom_id res chain seq x y z
N MET A 1 20.67 -28.11 -68.10
CA MET A 1 21.81 -28.74 -68.84
C MET A 1 22.89 -27.69 -69.02
N PRO A 2 24.16 -27.97 -68.97
CA PRO A 2 24.86 -28.98 -68.15
C PRO A 2 26.07 -28.41 -67.37
N ARG A 3 26.52 -29.23 -66.46
CA ARG A 3 27.88 -29.83 -66.28
C ARG A 3 28.91 -28.98 -65.53
N SER A 4 29.31 -29.46 -64.39
CA SER A 4 30.50 -30.42 -64.08
C SER A 4 31.81 -29.65 -64.11
N SER A 5 32.68 -29.70 -63.16
CA SER A 5 33.45 -30.80 -62.60
C SER A 5 34.38 -30.33 -61.54
N ALA A 6 34.49 -31.12 -60.51
CA ALA A 6 35.56 -31.54 -59.67
C ALA A 6 37.01 -31.27 -60.13
N TRP A 7 37.94 -31.19 -59.17
CA TRP A 7 39.24 -31.91 -58.98
C TRP A 7 39.89 -31.45 -57.67
N ILE A 8 39.91 -32.24 -56.65
CA ILE A 8 40.97 -32.98 -55.95
C ILE A 8 42.34 -32.30 -55.95
N ALA A 9 42.88 -32.07 -54.77
CA ALA A 9 44.17 -32.57 -54.34
C ALA A 9 44.48 -32.27 -52.86
N ALA A 10 44.90 -33.32 -52.20
CA ALA A 10 45.35 -33.37 -50.83
C ALA A 10 46.78 -32.80 -50.69
N ALA A 11 47.09 -32.23 -49.51
CA ALA A 11 48.41 -32.29 -48.94
C ALA A 11 48.34 -32.09 -47.41
N ALA A 12 48.88 -33.07 -46.71
CA ALA A 12 49.07 -33.07 -45.27
C ALA A 12 50.13 -32.05 -44.83
N GLY A 13 49.85 -31.46 -43.71
CA GLY A 13 50.89 -30.64 -43.01
C GLY A 13 50.55 -30.66 -41.53
N LEU A 14 51.34 -31.45 -40.83
CA LEU A 14 51.42 -31.59 -39.39
C LEU A 14 51.99 -30.29 -38.80
N GLY A 15 51.31 -29.63 -37.88
CA GLY A 15 51.87 -28.42 -37.25
C GLY A 15 51.14 -28.14 -35.92
N LEU A 16 51.72 -28.63 -34.92
CA LEU A 16 51.87 -28.31 -33.50
C LEU A 16 50.94 -27.23 -32.87
N ALA A 17 50.38 -27.63 -31.77
CA ALA A 17 49.57 -26.89 -30.81
C ALA A 17 50.07 -25.49 -30.44
N ALA A 18 49.16 -24.55 -30.43
CA ALA A 18 49.20 -23.40 -29.53
C ALA A 18 47.76 -23.17 -29.01
N ALA A 19 47.57 -23.51 -27.77
CA ALA A 19 46.36 -23.14 -27.05
C ALA A 19 46.35 -21.62 -26.86
N ALA A 20 45.62 -20.93 -27.72
CA ALA A 20 45.25 -19.54 -27.48
C ALA A 20 43.96 -19.53 -26.65
N PHE A 21 44.08 -19.18 -25.38
CA PHE A 21 42.97 -18.77 -24.56
C PHE A 21 42.38 -17.53 -25.23
N ALA A 22 41.31 -17.72 -25.97
CA ALA A 22 40.48 -16.63 -26.42
C ALA A 22 39.64 -16.20 -25.19
N GLY A 23 40.10 -15.10 -24.56
CA GLY A 23 39.28 -14.41 -23.57
C GLY A 23 37.96 -14.04 -24.21
N GLU A 24 36.88 -14.44 -23.60
CA GLU A 24 35.52 -13.98 -23.93
C GLU A 24 35.53 -12.45 -23.94
N PRO A 25 34.98 -11.80 -24.97
CA PRO A 25 34.77 -10.37 -24.91
C PRO A 25 33.75 -10.07 -23.80
N ALA A 26 34.24 -9.41 -22.75
CA ALA A 26 33.38 -8.86 -21.71
C ALA A 26 32.32 -8.00 -22.40
N THR A 27 31.09 -8.46 -22.36
CA THR A 27 29.91 -7.66 -22.78
C THR A 27 29.93 -6.36 -21.97
N PRO A 28 29.94 -5.19 -22.61
CA PRO A 28 29.89 -3.94 -21.87
C PRO A 28 28.60 -3.94 -21.06
N ALA A 29 28.68 -3.89 -19.73
CA ALA A 29 27.56 -3.75 -18.85
C ALA A 29 26.81 -2.48 -19.28
N THR A 30 25.59 -2.65 -19.78
CA THR A 30 24.68 -1.55 -20.07
C THR A 30 24.53 -0.77 -18.76
N PRO A 31 24.81 0.54 -18.73
CA PRO A 31 24.62 1.32 -17.53
C PRO A 31 23.15 1.21 -17.11
N VAL A 32 22.90 0.64 -15.93
CA VAL A 32 21.58 0.63 -15.33
C VAL A 32 21.18 2.09 -15.14
N PRO A 33 20.10 2.58 -15.74
CA PRO A 33 19.66 3.96 -15.53
C PRO A 33 19.44 4.16 -14.03
N PRO A 34 19.76 5.33 -13.48
CA PRO A 34 19.50 5.61 -12.08
C PRO A 34 18.01 5.39 -11.81
N PRO A 35 17.64 4.84 -10.62
CA PRO A 35 16.24 4.65 -10.28
C PRO A 35 15.52 5.99 -10.44
N LEU A 36 14.40 5.97 -11.17
CA LEU A 36 13.50 7.12 -11.27
C LEU A 36 13.19 7.62 -9.86
N PRO A 37 13.15 8.93 -9.62
CA PRO A 37 12.72 9.46 -8.34
C PRO A 37 11.38 8.79 -7.99
N ALA A 38 11.30 8.20 -6.81
CA ALA A 38 10.09 7.57 -6.31
C ALA A 38 8.95 8.57 -6.47
N ALA A 39 7.83 8.11 -7.08
CA ALA A 39 6.63 8.93 -7.14
C ALA A 39 6.32 9.42 -5.72
N PRO A 40 5.88 10.68 -5.53
CA PRO A 40 5.59 11.18 -4.20
C PRO A 40 4.65 10.21 -3.51
N GLU A 41 5.07 9.74 -2.32
CA GLU A 41 4.29 8.83 -1.52
C GLU A 41 2.88 9.43 -1.30
N PRO A 42 1.84 8.62 -1.39
CA PRO A 42 0.48 9.10 -1.18
C PRO A 42 0.35 9.67 0.22
N VAL A 43 0.08 10.96 0.33
CA VAL A 43 0.05 11.67 1.61
C VAL A 43 -1.29 11.45 2.31
N LEU A 44 -1.24 10.81 3.48
CA LEU A 44 -2.35 10.77 4.42
C LEU A 44 -2.45 12.13 5.14
N LEU A 45 -3.59 12.79 5.04
CA LEU A 45 -3.85 14.00 5.82
C LEU A 45 -4.60 13.64 7.10
N VAL A 46 -4.05 14.06 8.22
CA VAL A 46 -4.60 13.81 9.56
C VAL A 46 -4.90 15.17 10.22
N THR A 47 -6.13 15.36 10.67
CA THR A 47 -6.57 16.60 11.33
C THR A 47 -7.38 16.25 12.56
N ASP A 48 -6.91 16.64 13.74
CA ASP A 48 -7.69 16.51 14.97
C ASP A 48 -8.75 17.61 15.02
N LEU A 49 -10.03 17.22 15.00
CA LEU A 49 -11.17 18.12 15.13
C LEU A 49 -11.48 18.39 16.60
N VAL A 50 -11.37 17.36 17.43
CA VAL A 50 -11.54 17.42 18.88
C VAL A 50 -10.40 16.64 19.52
N ALA A 51 -9.68 17.25 20.42
CA ALA A 51 -8.66 16.57 21.20
C ALA A 51 -9.33 15.77 22.33
N GLY A 52 -9.12 14.44 22.35
CA GLY A 52 -9.55 13.61 23.46
C GLY A 52 -8.69 13.81 24.70
N VAL A 53 -9.22 13.45 25.84
CA VAL A 53 -8.54 13.55 27.14
C VAL A 53 -8.35 12.21 27.85
N GLY A 54 -8.92 11.13 27.28
CA GLY A 54 -8.79 9.78 27.82
C GLY A 54 -7.54 9.04 27.36
N ASP A 55 -7.57 7.72 27.45
CA ASP A 55 -6.44 6.85 27.10
C ASP A 55 -6.10 6.96 25.61
N GLU A 56 -4.82 6.80 25.32
CA GLU A 56 -4.30 6.89 23.97
C GLU A 56 -4.37 5.57 23.23
N ALA A 57 -4.80 5.60 21.96
CA ALA A 57 -4.82 4.45 21.09
C ALA A 57 -3.40 4.09 20.64
N LEU A 58 -2.89 2.96 21.11
CA LEU A 58 -1.57 2.45 20.76
C LEU A 58 -1.69 1.17 19.90
N PRO A 59 -0.73 0.90 19.02
CA PRO A 59 -0.69 -0.35 18.28
C PRO A 59 -0.74 -1.57 19.21
N GLY A 60 -1.53 -2.58 18.85
CA GLY A 60 -1.75 -3.77 19.66
C GLY A 60 -2.96 -3.69 20.60
N MET A 61 -3.57 -2.52 20.75
CA MET A 61 -4.82 -2.36 21.49
C MET A 61 -6.03 -2.61 20.60
N ILE A 62 -7.16 -2.99 21.21
CA ILE A 62 -8.46 -2.95 20.54
C ILE A 62 -9.01 -1.55 20.71
N VAL A 63 -9.38 -0.92 19.60
CA VAL A 63 -10.00 0.40 19.59
C VAL A 63 -11.47 0.27 19.23
N ILE A 64 -12.32 1.04 19.89
CA ILE A 64 -13.75 1.12 19.66
C ILE A 64 -14.06 2.52 19.18
N VAL A 65 -14.58 2.63 17.95
CA VAL A 65 -14.77 3.92 17.29
C VAL A 65 -16.17 4.04 16.69
N HIS A 66 -16.69 5.27 16.67
CA HIS A 66 -17.67 5.66 15.68
C HIS A 66 -16.99 6.35 14.52
N TYR A 67 -17.50 6.13 13.32
CA TYR A 67 -16.98 6.78 12.12
C TYR A 67 -18.10 7.08 11.12
N THR A 68 -17.83 8.04 10.26
CA THR A 68 -18.56 8.27 9.03
C THR A 68 -17.55 8.48 7.90
N GLY A 69 -17.81 7.86 6.76
CA GLY A 69 -16.94 7.92 5.57
C GLY A 69 -17.65 8.52 4.38
N TRP A 70 -16.96 9.42 3.69
CA TRP A 70 -17.40 10.09 2.46
C TRP A 70 -16.34 9.90 1.36
N LEU A 71 -16.78 9.95 0.11
CA LEU A 71 -15.88 10.25 -0.98
C LEU A 71 -15.38 11.68 -0.80
N TYR A 72 -14.07 11.87 -0.94
CA TYR A 72 -13.50 13.21 -0.87
C TYR A 72 -13.95 14.03 -2.10
N ASP A 73 -14.45 15.22 -1.86
CA ASP A 73 -14.85 16.15 -2.90
C ASP A 73 -14.32 17.55 -2.57
N ALA A 74 -13.32 18.01 -3.32
CA ALA A 74 -12.69 19.30 -3.09
C ALA A 74 -13.64 20.50 -3.30
N SER A 75 -14.75 20.29 -3.99
CA SER A 75 -15.75 21.33 -4.28
C SER A 75 -16.90 21.37 -3.26
N ALA A 76 -17.03 20.32 -2.45
CA ALA A 76 -18.09 20.22 -1.47
C ALA A 76 -17.74 20.95 -0.15
N PRO A 77 -18.74 21.47 0.59
CA PRO A 77 -18.50 21.98 1.94
C PRO A 77 -17.81 20.95 2.82
N ASP A 78 -16.79 21.38 3.57
CA ASP A 78 -16.00 20.49 4.43
C ASP A 78 -15.34 19.32 3.68
N PHE A 79 -15.24 19.37 2.34
CA PHE A 79 -14.73 18.30 1.48
C PHE A 79 -15.53 17.00 1.54
N ARG A 80 -16.76 17.05 2.03
CA ARG A 80 -17.66 15.91 2.16
C ARG A 80 -18.48 15.71 0.89
N GLY A 81 -18.04 14.77 0.07
CA GLY A 81 -18.83 14.30 -1.06
C GLY A 81 -19.91 13.29 -0.63
N ARG A 82 -20.18 12.30 -1.49
CA ARG A 82 -21.18 11.27 -1.18
C ARG A 82 -20.72 10.41 0.01
N GLN A 83 -21.58 10.31 1.03
CA GLN A 83 -21.38 9.35 2.12
C GLN A 83 -21.53 7.93 1.60
N PHE A 84 -20.66 7.04 2.01
CA PHE A 84 -20.71 5.62 1.63
C PHE A 84 -20.87 4.68 2.82
N ASP A 85 -20.51 5.10 4.03
CA ASP A 85 -20.64 4.27 5.22
C ASP A 85 -20.67 5.11 6.49
N SER A 86 -21.43 4.64 7.51
CA SER A 86 -21.50 5.25 8.83
C SER A 86 -21.85 4.23 9.90
N SER A 87 -21.01 4.11 10.91
CA SER A 87 -21.31 3.29 12.09
C SER A 87 -22.39 3.94 12.98
N ARG A 88 -22.52 5.26 12.92
CA ARG A 88 -23.56 5.99 13.67
C ARG A 88 -24.95 5.68 13.14
N GLU A 89 -25.13 5.61 11.82
CA GLU A 89 -26.41 5.25 11.19
C GLU A 89 -26.79 3.79 11.49
N ARG A 90 -25.81 2.90 11.61
CA ARG A 90 -26.07 1.51 12.01
C ARG A 90 -26.33 1.35 13.51
N GLY A 91 -26.06 2.37 14.31
CA GLY A 91 -26.17 2.32 15.75
C GLY A 91 -25.16 1.38 16.44
N GLN A 92 -24.11 0.99 15.74
CA GLN A 92 -23.09 0.05 16.25
C GLN A 92 -21.68 0.60 15.99
N PRO A 93 -20.90 0.83 17.05
CA PRO A 93 -19.49 1.19 16.90
C PRO A 93 -18.70 0.04 16.27
N LEU A 94 -17.61 0.39 15.64
CA LEU A 94 -16.65 -0.57 15.08
C LEU A 94 -15.55 -0.81 16.10
N SER A 95 -15.28 -2.10 16.38
CA SER A 95 -14.16 -2.53 17.22
C SER A 95 -13.16 -3.30 16.36
N PHE A 96 -11.88 -2.93 16.45
CA PHE A 96 -10.81 -3.62 15.73
C PHE A 96 -9.46 -3.51 16.45
N PRO A 97 -8.57 -4.50 16.26
CA PRO A 97 -7.21 -4.43 16.77
C PRO A 97 -6.39 -3.46 15.92
N LEU A 98 -5.80 -2.44 16.56
CA LEU A 98 -4.96 -1.44 15.93
C LEU A 98 -3.58 -2.04 15.59
N GLY A 99 -3.13 -1.88 14.35
CA GLY A 99 -1.90 -2.52 13.86
C GLY A 99 -2.08 -3.99 13.43
N GLY A 100 -3.32 -4.49 13.44
CA GLY A 100 -3.65 -5.87 13.06
C GLY A 100 -3.94 -6.10 11.58
N GLY A 101 -3.86 -5.09 10.73
CA GLY A 101 -4.16 -5.18 9.30
C GLY A 101 -5.64 -5.48 9.00
N ARG A 102 -6.54 -5.20 9.93
CA ARG A 102 -7.98 -5.45 9.79
C ARG A 102 -8.74 -4.32 9.12
N VAL A 103 -8.12 -3.17 9.01
CA VAL A 103 -8.66 -1.95 8.41
C VAL A 103 -7.72 -1.45 7.30
N ILE A 104 -8.18 -0.47 6.53
CA ILE A 104 -7.35 0.12 5.47
C ILE A 104 -6.09 0.78 6.05
N ARG A 105 -5.03 0.84 5.25
CA ARG A 105 -3.72 1.37 5.67
C ARG A 105 -3.81 2.79 6.23
N GLY A 106 -4.67 3.62 5.66
CA GLY A 106 -4.89 4.98 6.15
C GLY A 106 -5.39 5.03 7.60
N TRP A 107 -6.19 4.06 8.04
CA TRP A 107 -6.61 3.96 9.43
C TRP A 107 -5.50 3.45 10.33
N GLU A 108 -4.75 2.43 9.88
CA GLU A 108 -3.60 1.90 10.63
C GLU A 108 -2.53 2.96 10.92
N GLN A 109 -2.43 3.96 10.05
CA GLN A 109 -1.49 5.06 10.19
C GLN A 109 -2.09 6.29 10.87
N GLY A 110 -3.39 6.53 10.69
CA GLY A 110 -4.05 7.75 11.13
C GLY A 110 -4.73 7.66 12.50
N VAL A 111 -5.13 6.48 12.97
CA VAL A 111 -5.80 6.28 14.27
C VAL A 111 -4.83 6.26 15.46
N PRO A 112 -3.61 5.70 15.35
CA PRO A 112 -2.67 5.74 16.47
C PRO A 112 -2.44 7.16 16.98
N GLY A 113 -2.29 7.29 18.29
CA GLY A 113 -2.12 8.59 18.96
C GLY A 113 -3.42 9.37 19.18
N MET A 114 -4.58 8.84 18.77
CA MET A 114 -5.87 9.40 19.20
C MET A 114 -6.11 9.11 20.67
N LYS A 115 -6.76 10.03 21.36
CA LYS A 115 -7.21 9.83 22.74
C LYS A 115 -8.71 9.63 22.80
N VAL A 116 -9.16 8.84 23.76
CA VAL A 116 -10.59 8.59 23.99
C VAL A 116 -11.34 9.92 24.18
N GLY A 117 -12.48 10.05 23.54
CA GLY A 117 -13.27 11.28 23.45
C GLY A 117 -12.81 12.24 22.35
N GLY A 118 -11.75 11.92 21.63
CA GLY A 118 -11.27 12.70 20.50
C GLY A 118 -11.98 12.36 19.19
N THR A 119 -12.04 13.33 18.30
CA THR A 119 -12.51 13.16 16.91
C THR A 119 -11.44 13.59 15.95
N ARG A 120 -11.12 12.75 14.98
CA ARG A 120 -10.07 12.96 13.97
C ARG A 120 -10.63 12.80 12.58
N ARG A 121 -10.23 13.71 11.69
CA ARG A 121 -10.51 13.63 10.26
C ARG A 121 -9.29 13.05 9.56
N LEU A 122 -9.51 12.05 8.73
CA LEU A 122 -8.52 11.44 7.86
C LEU A 122 -8.91 11.64 6.41
N VAL A 123 -8.02 12.20 5.58
CA VAL A 123 -8.15 12.18 4.12
C VAL A 123 -7.14 11.18 3.59
N ILE A 124 -7.64 10.11 3.03
CA ILE A 124 -6.89 8.91 2.70
C ILE A 124 -6.82 8.76 1.19
N PRO A 125 -5.62 8.83 0.59
CA PRO A 125 -5.45 8.63 -0.84
C PRO A 125 -5.74 7.17 -1.24
N PRO A 126 -6.06 6.89 -2.51
CA PRO A 126 -6.43 5.56 -2.98
C PRO A 126 -5.44 4.47 -2.59
N ALA A 127 -4.15 4.74 -2.66
CA ALA A 127 -3.09 3.76 -2.35
C ALA A 127 -3.07 3.30 -0.88
N LEU A 128 -3.63 4.10 0.04
CA LEU A 128 -3.79 3.77 1.45
C LEU A 128 -5.22 3.33 1.81
N ALA A 129 -6.11 3.28 0.83
CA ALA A 129 -7.50 2.86 0.94
C ALA A 129 -7.75 1.60 0.10
N TYR A 130 -8.54 1.71 -0.96
CA TYR A 130 -8.94 0.58 -1.79
C TYR A 130 -8.25 0.52 -3.16
N GLY A 131 -7.47 1.54 -3.53
CA GLY A 131 -6.73 1.61 -4.79
C GLY A 131 -7.66 1.54 -6.01
N SER A 132 -7.29 0.70 -6.96
CA SER A 132 -8.05 0.48 -8.21
C SER A 132 -9.27 -0.43 -8.04
N ARG A 133 -9.62 -0.84 -6.83
CA ARG A 133 -10.78 -1.72 -6.58
C ARG A 133 -12.07 -0.92 -6.56
N ASN A 134 -13.11 -1.48 -7.17
CA ASN A 134 -14.49 -1.01 -7.05
C ASN A 134 -15.12 -1.69 -5.83
N ILE A 135 -15.59 -0.92 -4.86
CA ILE A 135 -16.19 -1.42 -3.63
C ILE A 135 -17.70 -1.13 -3.64
N GLY A 136 -18.49 -2.13 -3.25
CA GLY A 136 -19.93 -1.97 -3.09
C GLY A 136 -20.67 -1.61 -4.39
N ASN A 137 -20.34 -2.25 -5.52
CA ASN A 137 -20.98 -2.00 -6.83
C ASN A 137 -20.97 -0.52 -7.25
N GLY A 138 -19.85 0.16 -7.08
CA GLY A 138 -19.69 1.58 -7.45
C GLY A 138 -20.01 2.55 -6.30
N LEU A 139 -20.22 2.05 -5.10
CA LEU A 139 -20.36 2.88 -3.91
C LEU A 139 -19.07 3.66 -3.65
N ILE A 140 -17.92 2.99 -3.77
CA ILE A 140 -16.59 3.61 -3.81
C ILE A 140 -15.96 3.25 -5.16
N PRO A 141 -15.88 4.20 -6.11
CA PRO A 141 -15.22 3.99 -7.40
C PRO A 141 -13.72 3.67 -7.24
N PRO A 142 -13.10 3.06 -8.25
CA PRO A 142 -11.64 2.95 -8.30
C PRO A 142 -10.96 4.31 -8.15
N GLU A 143 -9.76 4.31 -7.60
CA GLU A 143 -8.90 5.51 -7.43
C GLU A 143 -9.58 6.65 -6.64
N SER A 144 -10.50 6.30 -5.73
CA SER A 144 -11.17 7.29 -4.88
C SER A 144 -10.33 7.67 -3.68
N THR A 145 -10.17 8.98 -3.48
CA THR A 145 -9.72 9.53 -2.19
C THR A 145 -10.90 9.50 -1.22
N LEU A 146 -10.67 9.01 -0.02
CA LEU A 146 -11.70 8.87 1.00
C LEU A 146 -11.47 9.86 2.12
N MET A 147 -12.56 10.34 2.69
CA MET A 147 -12.53 11.13 3.91
C MET A 147 -13.32 10.42 5.00
N PHE A 148 -12.72 10.32 6.17
CA PHE A 148 -13.37 9.77 7.36
C PHE A 148 -13.30 10.75 8.50
N GLU A 149 -14.35 10.79 9.29
CA GLU A 149 -14.34 11.35 10.64
C GLU A 149 -14.53 10.21 11.62
N ILE A 150 -13.57 10.07 12.50
CA ILE A 150 -13.46 8.97 13.46
C ILE A 150 -13.48 9.56 14.86
N GLU A 151 -14.38 9.08 15.69
CA GLU A 151 -14.44 9.37 17.12
C GLU A 151 -14.00 8.13 17.90
N LEU A 152 -12.99 8.28 18.74
CA LEU A 152 -12.51 7.21 19.59
C LEU A 152 -13.33 7.15 20.88
N LEU A 153 -14.06 6.06 21.06
CA LEU A 153 -14.95 5.86 22.22
C LEU A 153 -14.24 5.18 23.38
N ALA A 154 -13.44 4.16 23.08
CA ALA A 154 -12.71 3.40 24.07
C ALA A 154 -11.48 2.71 23.46
N VAL A 155 -10.55 2.36 24.32
CA VAL A 155 -9.42 1.48 24.01
C VAL A 155 -9.39 0.35 25.02
N GLU A 156 -9.05 -0.86 24.55
CA GLU A 156 -8.93 -2.04 25.39
C GLU A 156 -7.55 -2.67 25.17
N THR A 157 -6.85 -2.98 26.26
CA THR A 157 -5.60 -3.74 26.19
C THR A 157 -5.93 -5.22 26.02
N VAL A 158 -5.32 -5.88 25.03
CA VAL A 158 -5.40 -7.32 24.90
C VAL A 158 -4.52 -7.93 26.01
N THR A 159 -5.13 -8.24 27.17
CA THR A 159 -4.44 -9.03 28.18
C THR A 159 -4.41 -10.47 27.69
N LEU A 160 -3.28 -10.89 27.14
CA LEU A 160 -3.03 -12.32 26.93
C LEU A 160 -2.92 -12.97 28.30
N THR A 161 -4.01 -13.54 28.79
CA THR A 161 -3.94 -14.43 29.95
C THR A 161 -3.15 -15.66 29.50
N PRO A 162 -1.96 -15.93 30.06
CA PRO A 162 -1.28 -17.18 29.76
C PRO A 162 -2.17 -18.30 30.27
N GLN A 163 -2.67 -19.13 29.35
CA GLN A 163 -3.29 -20.40 29.77
C GLN A 163 -2.19 -21.25 30.35
N ALA A 164 -2.20 -21.39 31.68
CA ALA A 164 -1.41 -22.38 32.36
C ALA A 164 -1.89 -23.77 31.91
N GLN A 165 -0.97 -24.47 31.21
CA GLN A 165 -1.11 -25.91 30.96
C GLN A 165 -0.67 -26.68 32.21
#